data_c77a6e136b16c7bbe846ec79f51bb8e9
#
_entry.id   c77a6e136b16c7bbe846ec79f51bb8e9
#
_cell.length_a   1.000
_cell.length_b   1.000
_cell.length_c   1.000
_cell.angle_alpha   90.00
_cell.angle_beta   90.00
_cell.angle_gamma   90.00
#
_symmetry.space_group_name_H-M   'P 1'
#
loop_
_entity.id
_entity.type
_entity.pdbx_description
1 polymer ?
#
loop_
_entity_poly.entity_id
_entity_poly.type
_entity_poly.pdbx_seq_one_letter_code
_entity_poly.pdbx_strand_id
1 'polypeptide(L)'
;MAPPKNVLPELDLARIRRYCEGRVPARLRDQIRIELEVRGRSVTIVECRAPWTPEIGPAWTRFPIARLRHVAARGVWILDWRDRNLHWHRYDRVDESPHVDPLLAEIQADPTAIFWG
;
A
#
# COMPACT_ATOMS: atom_id res chain seq x y z
N MET A 1 18.97 3.89 -23.51
CA MET A 1 19.49 3.34 -22.24
C MET A 1 18.37 2.63 -21.50
N ALA A 2 18.59 1.40 -21.09
CA ALA A 2 17.58 0.66 -20.33
C ALA A 2 17.46 1.25 -18.92
N PRO A 3 16.23 1.39 -18.36
CA PRO A 3 16.08 1.85 -16.98
C PRO A 3 16.68 0.83 -16.01
N PRO A 4 17.11 1.27 -14.82
CA PRO A 4 17.57 0.34 -13.79
C PRO A 4 16.50 -0.71 -13.47
N LYS A 5 16.92 -1.93 -13.12
CA LYS A 5 16.02 -3.06 -12.90
C LYS A 5 15.07 -2.86 -11.72
N ASN A 6 15.41 -1.96 -10.78
CA ASN A 6 14.60 -1.68 -9.59
C ASN A 6 13.75 -0.42 -9.71
N VAL A 7 13.67 0.16 -10.92
CA VAL A 7 12.78 1.31 -11.14
C VAL A 7 11.36 0.82 -11.34
N LEU A 8 10.43 1.35 -10.54
CA LEU A 8 9.01 1.05 -10.66
C LEU A 8 8.38 1.94 -11.74
N PRO A 9 7.31 1.46 -12.41
CA PRO A 9 6.56 2.31 -13.34
C PRO A 9 6.07 3.58 -12.65
N GLU A 10 6.51 4.73 -13.13
CA GLU A 10 6.22 6.02 -12.48
C GLU A 10 4.74 6.35 -12.44
N LEU A 11 4.01 6.02 -13.50
CA LEU A 11 2.57 6.31 -13.56
C LEU A 11 1.80 5.50 -12.53
N ASP A 12 2.15 4.21 -12.39
CA ASP A 12 1.52 3.36 -11.38
C ASP A 12 1.88 3.82 -9.97
N LEU A 13 3.13 4.21 -9.74
CA LEU A 13 3.56 4.74 -8.45
C LEU A 13 2.80 6.03 -8.09
N ALA A 14 2.58 6.90 -9.08
CA ALA A 14 1.79 8.12 -8.88
C ALA A 14 0.33 7.79 -8.53
N ARG A 15 -0.25 6.76 -9.14
CA ARG A 15 -1.61 6.31 -8.85
C ARG A 15 -1.73 5.75 -7.44
N ILE A 16 -0.75 4.97 -6.99
CA ILE A 16 -0.71 4.47 -5.61
C ILE A 16 -0.64 5.65 -4.63
N ARG A 17 0.22 6.63 -4.90
CA ARG A 17 0.37 7.80 -4.05
C ARG A 17 -0.93 8.59 -3.97
N ARG A 18 -1.59 8.81 -5.10
CA ARG A 18 -2.88 9.51 -5.14
C ARG A 18 -3.95 8.76 -4.36
N TYR A 19 -3.98 7.43 -4.46
CA TYR A 19 -4.90 6.61 -3.68
C TYR A 19 -4.68 6.81 -2.19
N CYS A 20 -3.44 6.75 -1.73
CA CYS A 20 -3.10 6.94 -0.31
C CYS A 20 -3.50 8.33 0.17
N GLU A 21 -3.19 9.38 -0.59
CA GLU A 21 -3.51 10.76 -0.23
C GLU A 21 -5.02 10.99 -0.16
N GLY A 22 -5.78 10.37 -1.05
CA GLY A 22 -7.23 10.52 -1.09
C GLY A 22 -7.98 9.70 -0.05
N ARG A 23 -7.31 8.78 0.63
CA ARG A 23 -7.95 7.87 1.58
C ARG A 23 -8.36 8.57 2.88
N VAL A 24 -7.64 9.61 3.27
CA VAL A 24 -7.90 10.33 4.52
C VAL A 24 -8.22 11.80 4.21
N PRO A 25 -9.35 12.32 4.71
CA PRO A 25 -9.66 13.75 4.55
C PRO A 25 -8.57 14.63 5.15
N ALA A 26 -8.33 15.78 4.54
CA ALA A 26 -7.27 16.71 4.97
C ALA A 26 -7.40 17.09 6.46
N ARG A 27 -8.63 17.24 6.95
CA ARG A 27 -8.88 17.62 8.36
C ARG A 27 -8.43 16.59 9.38
N LEU A 28 -8.17 15.33 8.95
CA LEU A 28 -7.76 14.24 9.84
C LEU A 28 -6.29 13.86 9.71
N ARG A 29 -5.53 14.56 8.84
CA ARG A 29 -4.13 14.18 8.56
C ARG A 29 -3.17 14.39 9.70
N ASP A 30 -3.55 15.16 10.72
CA ASP A 30 -2.78 15.30 11.96
C ASP A 30 -2.99 14.12 12.90
N GLN A 31 -3.96 13.25 12.63
CA GLN A 31 -4.31 12.10 13.46
C GLN A 31 -4.06 10.77 12.74
N ILE A 32 -4.31 10.72 11.44
CA ILE A 32 -4.18 9.50 10.64
C ILE A 32 -3.66 9.86 9.26
N ARG A 33 -2.75 9.03 8.75
CA ARG A 33 -2.20 9.17 7.39
C ARG A 33 -2.09 7.80 6.76
N ILE A 34 -2.30 7.75 5.44
CA ILE A 34 -2.00 6.57 4.66
C ILE A 34 -0.78 6.91 3.82
N GLU A 35 0.32 6.19 4.06
CA GLU A 35 1.59 6.43 3.40
C GLU A 35 1.98 5.22 2.57
N LEU A 36 2.94 5.38 1.70
CA LEU A 36 3.53 4.28 0.96
C LEU A 36 5.02 4.17 1.27
N GLU A 37 5.50 2.94 1.36
CA GLU A 37 6.92 2.64 1.52
C GLU A 37 7.38 1.87 0.31
N VAL A 38 8.37 2.39 -0.40
CA VAL A 38 8.97 1.72 -1.54
C VAL A 38 10.21 0.98 -1.06
N ARG A 39 10.25 -0.33 -1.31
CA ARG A 39 11.40 -1.15 -0.98
C ARG A 39 11.66 -2.11 -2.14
N GLY A 40 12.74 -1.84 -2.89
CA GLY A 40 13.02 -2.60 -4.11
C GLY A 40 11.87 -2.47 -5.10
N ARG A 41 11.27 -3.59 -5.45
CA ARG A 41 10.15 -3.63 -6.41
C ARG A 41 8.79 -3.77 -5.72
N SER A 42 8.73 -3.48 -4.44
CA SER A 42 7.49 -3.54 -3.66
C SER A 42 7.12 -2.18 -3.12
N VAL A 43 5.81 -1.91 -3.11
CA VAL A 43 5.23 -0.72 -2.48
C VAL A 43 4.27 -1.20 -1.42
N THR A 44 4.53 -0.84 -0.16
CA THR A 44 3.66 -1.19 0.95
C THR A 44 2.80 0.01 1.32
N ILE A 45 1.49 -0.19 1.39
CA ILE A 45 0.56 0.82 1.89
C ILE A 45 0.49 0.68 3.40
N VAL A 46 0.73 1.77 4.12
CA VAL A 46 0.87 1.77 5.57
C VAL A 46 -0.10 2.78 6.19
N GLU A 47 -0.89 2.31 7.16
CA GLU A 47 -1.72 3.20 7.97
C GLU A 47 -0.89 3.71 9.14
N CYS A 48 -0.80 5.03 9.28
CA CYS A 48 -0.05 5.69 10.34
C CYS A 48 -1.03 6.44 11.24
N ARG A 49 -0.93 6.22 12.56
CA ARG A 49 -1.76 6.91 13.54
C ARG A 49 -0.90 7.68 14.52
N ALA A 50 -1.30 8.91 14.82
CA ALA A 50 -0.65 9.73 15.83
C ALA A 50 -0.82 9.11 17.20
N PRO A 51 0.12 9.34 18.15
CA PRO A 51 -0.06 8.92 19.54
C PRO A 51 -1.31 9.58 20.11
N TRP A 52 -2.16 8.78 20.76
CA TRP A 52 -3.44 9.27 21.29
C TRP A 52 -3.26 10.07 22.60
N THR A 53 -2.13 9.90 23.27
CA THR A 53 -1.75 10.73 24.42
C THR A 53 -0.29 11.15 24.31
N PRO A 54 0.05 12.38 24.75
CA PRO A 54 1.45 12.84 24.75
C PRO A 54 2.38 12.00 25.63
N GLU A 55 1.86 11.37 26.67
CA GLU A 55 2.65 10.58 27.60
C GLU A 55 3.24 9.33 26.97
N ILE A 56 2.61 8.82 25.90
CA ILE A 56 3.11 7.65 25.16
C ILE A 56 4.36 8.00 24.33
N GLY A 57 4.55 9.30 24.03
CA GLY A 57 5.64 9.79 23.20
C GLY A 57 5.16 10.31 21.85
N PRO A 58 6.06 10.93 21.07
CA PRO A 58 5.70 11.56 19.79
C PRO A 58 5.59 10.59 18.62
N ALA A 59 5.97 9.33 18.77
CA ALA A 59 6.08 8.40 17.65
C ALA A 59 4.71 7.98 17.13
N TRP A 60 4.52 8.06 15.80
CA TRP A 60 3.34 7.53 15.13
C TRP A 60 3.44 6.01 15.03
N THR A 61 2.32 5.32 15.22
CA THR A 61 2.26 3.89 14.94
C THR A 61 2.16 3.68 13.44
N ARG A 62 2.73 2.58 12.95
CA ARG A 62 2.73 2.24 11.52
C ARG A 62 2.22 0.81 11.38
N PHE A 63 1.17 0.64 10.57
CA PHE A 63 0.55 -0.65 10.37
C PHE A 63 0.43 -0.93 8.85
N PRO A 64 1.22 -1.86 8.31
CA PRO A 64 1.12 -2.23 6.89
C PRO A 64 -0.23 -2.86 6.57
N ILE A 65 -0.86 -2.36 5.50
CA ILE A 65 -2.21 -2.76 5.09
C ILE A 65 -2.16 -3.72 3.90
N ALA A 66 -1.38 -3.36 2.88
CA ALA A 66 -1.30 -4.11 1.64
C ALA A 66 0.08 -3.91 1.02
N ARG A 67 0.50 -4.88 0.20
CA ARG A 67 1.75 -4.76 -0.54
C ARG A 67 1.49 -5.01 -2.02
N LEU A 68 2.03 -4.12 -2.85
CA LEU A 68 1.96 -4.22 -4.30
C LEU A 68 3.37 -4.53 -4.81
N ARG A 69 3.55 -5.71 -5.41
CA ARG A 69 4.84 -6.15 -5.95
C ARG A 69 4.84 -6.07 -7.47
N HIS A 70 5.87 -5.47 -8.01
CA HIS A 70 6.05 -5.38 -9.45
C HIS A 70 7.01 -6.46 -9.96
N VAL A 71 6.56 -7.30 -10.89
CA VAL A 71 7.35 -8.35 -11.50
C VAL A 71 7.84 -7.82 -12.85
N ALA A 72 9.07 -7.33 -12.89
CA ALA A 72 9.62 -6.65 -14.06
C ALA A 72 9.63 -7.53 -15.32
N ALA A 73 9.94 -8.82 -15.15
CA ALA A 73 10.04 -9.75 -16.28
C ALA A 73 8.71 -9.92 -17.03
N ARG A 74 7.58 -9.73 -16.34
CA ARG A 74 6.25 -9.85 -16.94
C ARG A 74 5.50 -8.52 -17.04
N GLY A 75 6.08 -7.44 -16.47
CA GLY A 75 5.45 -6.13 -16.49
C GLY A 75 4.11 -6.09 -15.76
N VAL A 76 3.97 -6.80 -14.65
CA VAL A 76 2.70 -6.90 -13.92
C VAL A 76 2.90 -6.61 -12.45
N TRP A 77 1.81 -6.21 -11.80
CA TRP A 77 1.71 -6.02 -10.36
C TRP A 77 0.94 -7.17 -9.73
N ILE A 78 1.37 -7.56 -8.52
CA ILE A 78 0.72 -8.57 -7.70
C ILE A 78 0.35 -7.94 -6.37
N LEU A 79 -0.86 -8.24 -5.89
CA LEU A 79 -1.34 -7.76 -4.59
C LEU A 79 -1.10 -8.83 -3.54
N ASP A 80 -0.55 -8.41 -2.39
CA ASP A 80 -0.37 -9.27 -1.21
C ASP A 80 -1.15 -8.69 -0.04
N TRP A 81 -1.65 -9.58 0.83
CA TRP A 81 -2.27 -9.24 2.09
C TRP A 81 -1.44 -9.78 3.25
N ARG A 82 -1.62 -9.23 4.44
CA ARG A 82 -0.84 -9.60 5.63
C ARG A 82 -1.74 -10.27 6.66
N ASP A 83 -1.32 -11.44 7.15
CA ASP A 83 -2.10 -12.17 8.14
C ASP A 83 -1.86 -11.61 9.56
N ARG A 84 -2.58 -12.16 10.55
CA ARG A 84 -2.47 -11.74 11.95
C ARG A 84 -1.07 -12.00 12.55
N ASN A 85 -0.30 -12.91 11.95
CA ASN A 85 1.06 -13.22 12.37
C ASN A 85 2.09 -12.38 11.61
N LEU A 86 1.64 -11.37 10.87
CA LEU A 86 2.45 -10.41 10.13
C LEU A 86 3.18 -11.03 8.93
N HIS A 87 2.67 -12.14 8.39
CA HIS A 87 3.20 -12.76 7.19
C HIS A 87 2.42 -12.31 5.97
N TRP A 88 3.14 -12.09 4.87
CA TRP A 88 2.55 -11.70 3.60
C TRP A 88 2.13 -12.93 2.81
N HIS A 89 0.96 -12.83 2.15
CA HIS A 89 0.41 -13.85 1.28
C HIS A 89 -0.09 -13.20 0.00
N ARG A 90 0.03 -13.91 -1.11
CA ARG A 90 -0.57 -13.42 -2.34
C ARG A 90 -2.09 -13.41 -2.19
N TYR A 91 -2.68 -12.27 -2.56
CA TYR A 91 -4.13 -12.13 -2.58
C TYR A 91 -4.66 -12.69 -3.90
N ASP A 92 -5.48 -13.74 -3.83
CA ASP A 92 -5.89 -14.51 -4.98
C ASP A 92 -7.27 -14.16 -5.54
N ARG A 93 -7.95 -13.17 -4.96
CA ARG A 93 -9.27 -12.73 -5.42
C ARG A 93 -9.21 -11.71 -6.56
N VAL A 94 -8.03 -11.26 -6.92
CA VAL A 94 -7.78 -10.40 -8.07
C VAL A 94 -6.53 -10.88 -8.76
N ASP A 95 -6.58 -10.92 -10.10
CA ASP A 95 -5.44 -11.37 -10.89
C ASP A 95 -4.31 -10.33 -10.90
N GLU A 96 -3.10 -10.79 -11.23
CA GLU A 96 -2.03 -9.86 -11.54
C GLU A 96 -2.43 -8.95 -12.69
N SER A 97 -1.92 -7.74 -12.71
CA SER A 97 -2.33 -6.73 -13.69
C SER A 97 -1.14 -5.89 -14.13
N PRO A 98 -1.07 -5.50 -15.41
CA PRO A 98 -0.03 -4.58 -15.89
C PRO A 98 -0.13 -3.20 -15.24
N HIS A 99 -1.27 -2.84 -14.67
CA HIS A 99 -1.50 -1.58 -13.99
C HIS A 99 -2.04 -1.81 -12.58
N VAL A 100 -1.81 -0.84 -11.69
CA VAL A 100 -2.23 -0.97 -10.28
C VAL A 100 -3.72 -0.72 -10.07
N ASP A 101 -4.43 -0.12 -11.04
CA ASP A 101 -5.82 0.32 -10.84
C ASP A 101 -6.75 -0.78 -10.35
N PRO A 102 -6.79 -1.99 -10.96
CA PRO A 102 -7.67 -3.05 -10.46
C PRO A 102 -7.30 -3.50 -9.06
N LEU A 103 -6.00 -3.47 -8.72
CA LEU A 103 -5.53 -3.88 -7.39
C LEU A 103 -5.92 -2.85 -6.34
N LEU A 104 -5.79 -1.57 -6.66
CA LEU A 104 -6.22 -0.48 -5.77
C LEU A 104 -7.73 -0.51 -5.55
N ALA A 105 -8.50 -0.80 -6.60
CA ALA A 105 -9.95 -0.95 -6.51
C ALA A 105 -10.34 -2.09 -5.56
N GLU A 106 -9.62 -3.21 -5.62
CA GLU A 106 -9.86 -4.35 -4.73
C GLU A 106 -9.52 -4.02 -3.28
N ILE A 107 -8.42 -3.31 -3.04
CA ILE A 107 -8.05 -2.84 -1.70
C ILE A 107 -9.15 -1.92 -1.15
N GLN A 108 -9.66 -1.00 -1.97
CA GLN A 108 -10.70 -0.07 -1.56
C GLN A 108 -12.02 -0.77 -1.26
N ALA A 109 -12.40 -1.74 -2.09
CA ALA A 109 -13.63 -2.52 -1.89
C ALA A 109 -13.53 -3.41 -0.65
N ASP A 110 -12.33 -3.97 -0.42
CA ASP A 110 -12.01 -4.81 0.75
C ASP A 110 -13.12 -5.84 1.07
N PRO A 111 -13.49 -6.71 0.10
CA PRO A 111 -14.68 -7.54 0.24
C PRO A 111 -14.59 -8.56 1.38
N THR A 112 -13.40 -8.91 1.84
CA THR A 112 -13.19 -9.84 2.95
C THR A 112 -12.69 -9.16 4.23
N ALA A 113 -12.63 -7.84 4.23
CA ALA A 113 -12.20 -7.02 5.37
C ALA A 113 -10.78 -7.35 5.88
N ILE A 114 -9.89 -7.78 4.98
CA ILE A 114 -8.51 -8.12 5.35
C ILE A 114 -7.54 -6.95 5.20
N PHE A 115 -7.94 -5.87 4.54
CA PHE A 115 -7.09 -4.68 4.38
C PHE A 115 -7.43 -3.63 5.42
N TRP A 116 -8.64 -3.12 5.40
CA TRP A 116 -9.05 -2.05 6.32
C TRP A 116 -9.86 -2.53 7.52
N GLY A 117 -10.39 -3.71 7.43
CA GLY A 117 -11.19 -4.29 8.50
C GLY A 117 -12.69 -4.09 8.41
#